data_87a735d5c6ae5567f50183187e11850b
#
_entry.id   87a735d5c6ae5567f50183187e11850b
#
_cell.length_a   1.000
_cell.length_b   1.000
_cell.length_c   1.000
_cell.angle_alpha   90.00
_cell.angle_beta   90.00
_cell.angle_gamma   90.00
#
_symmetry.space_group_name_H-M   'P 1'
#
loop_
_entity.id
_entity.type
_entity.pdbx_description
1 polymer ?
#
loop_
_entity_poly.entity_id
_entity_poly.type
_entity_poly.pdbx_seq_one_letter_code
_entity_poly.pdbx_strand_id
1 'polypeptide(L)'
;MSDAGVDQGRRTWIAITCGAGAVGGAATAVPFISSFAPSERARAAGAPVQVDIGDIKPGEKLTVEWRGKPVWIVRRTPEQLAGMKKIEKELADPASERKQIVTPAYAKNAYRSIKPEFFVGVGICSHLGCSPGDKFTPGPQASLPDDWQGGFLCACHGSSFDLAGRVYKNKPAPDNLEVPPHMYLSDTLLVIGEDKTA
;
A
#
# COMPACT_ATOMS: atom_id res chain seq x y z
N MET A 1 70.33 -28.67 -13.00
CA MET A 1 68.95 -28.31 -12.58
C MET A 1 68.05 -29.11 -13.52
N SER A 2 67.46 -30.19 -13.00
CA SER A 2 66.53 -31.03 -13.76
C SER A 2 65.22 -30.30 -13.94
N ASP A 3 64.93 -29.97 -15.18
CA ASP A 3 63.62 -29.45 -15.62
C ASP A 3 62.57 -30.56 -15.37
N ALA A 4 61.90 -30.51 -14.22
CA ALA A 4 60.86 -31.46 -13.90
C ALA A 4 59.66 -31.15 -14.81
N GLY A 5 59.59 -31.87 -15.96
CA GLY A 5 58.54 -31.72 -16.93
C GLY A 5 57.17 -31.77 -16.24
N VAL A 6 56.38 -30.80 -16.54
CA VAL A 6 54.99 -30.67 -15.97
C VAL A 6 54.21 -31.94 -16.35
N ASP A 7 53.70 -32.67 -15.34
CA ASP A 7 52.82 -33.84 -15.56
C ASP A 7 51.49 -33.45 -16.14
N GLN A 8 51.35 -33.62 -17.44
CA GLN A 8 50.13 -33.26 -18.21
C GLN A 8 48.95 -34.10 -17.77
N GLY A 9 49.15 -35.35 -17.34
CA GLY A 9 48.07 -36.23 -16.85
C GLY A 9 47.39 -35.67 -15.59
N ARG A 10 48.23 -35.25 -14.61
CA ARG A 10 47.72 -34.65 -13.38
C ARG A 10 46.97 -33.34 -13.63
N ARG A 11 47.47 -32.49 -14.54
CA ARG A 11 46.80 -31.25 -14.93
C ARG A 11 45.44 -31.50 -15.54
N THR A 12 45.34 -32.48 -16.43
CA THR A 12 44.07 -32.86 -17.08
C THR A 12 43.05 -33.33 -16.05
N TRP A 13 43.48 -34.19 -15.12
CA TRP A 13 42.55 -34.66 -14.05
C TRP A 13 42.11 -33.54 -13.10
N ILE A 14 43.00 -32.63 -12.76
CA ILE A 14 42.64 -31.44 -11.96
C ILE A 14 41.61 -30.58 -12.70
N ALA A 15 41.85 -30.30 -14.02
CA ALA A 15 40.90 -29.52 -14.80
C ALA A 15 39.53 -30.18 -14.93
N ILE A 16 39.49 -31.50 -15.14
CA ILE A 16 38.23 -32.28 -15.21
C ILE A 16 37.51 -32.20 -13.85
N THR A 17 38.22 -32.40 -12.74
CA THR A 17 37.63 -32.38 -11.39
C THR A 17 37.11 -30.98 -11.05
N CYS A 18 37.85 -29.93 -11.38
CA CYS A 18 37.40 -28.54 -11.18
C CYS A 18 36.17 -28.23 -12.03
N GLY A 19 36.15 -28.66 -13.29
CA GLY A 19 35.01 -28.50 -14.18
C GLY A 19 33.77 -29.21 -13.68
N ALA A 20 33.92 -30.49 -13.29
CA ALA A 20 32.83 -31.26 -12.70
C ALA A 20 32.29 -30.64 -11.36
N GLY A 21 33.23 -30.17 -10.52
CA GLY A 21 32.89 -29.47 -9.28
C GLY A 21 32.13 -28.16 -9.52
N ALA A 22 32.55 -27.40 -10.54
CA ALA A 22 31.87 -26.16 -10.94
C ALA A 22 30.44 -26.42 -11.44
N VAL A 23 30.26 -27.44 -12.27
CA VAL A 23 28.93 -27.87 -12.78
C VAL A 23 28.05 -28.37 -11.62
N GLY A 24 28.58 -29.21 -10.73
CA GLY A 24 27.88 -29.67 -9.55
C GLY A 24 27.47 -28.54 -8.59
N GLY A 25 28.39 -27.59 -8.37
CA GLY A 25 28.13 -26.40 -7.58
C GLY A 25 27.05 -25.51 -8.20
N ALA A 26 27.09 -25.29 -9.52
CA ALA A 26 26.04 -24.55 -10.22
C ALA A 26 24.69 -25.27 -10.14
N ALA A 27 24.67 -26.60 -10.34
CA ALA A 27 23.45 -27.38 -10.25
C ALA A 27 22.81 -27.37 -8.85
N THR A 28 23.63 -27.44 -7.80
CA THR A 28 23.13 -27.32 -6.43
C THR A 28 22.67 -25.92 -6.07
N ALA A 29 23.20 -24.87 -6.68
CA ALA A 29 22.77 -23.48 -6.47
C ALA A 29 21.38 -23.19 -7.04
N VAL A 30 20.98 -23.85 -8.13
CA VAL A 30 19.70 -23.61 -8.83
C VAL A 30 18.49 -23.65 -7.89
N PRO A 31 18.25 -24.72 -7.09
CA PRO A 31 17.07 -24.78 -6.21
C PRO A 31 17.06 -23.66 -5.16
N PHE A 32 18.21 -23.26 -4.65
CA PHE A 32 18.32 -22.16 -3.71
C PHE A 32 17.99 -20.82 -4.35
N ILE A 33 18.53 -20.54 -5.53
CA ILE A 33 18.23 -19.31 -6.29
C ILE A 33 16.76 -19.29 -6.69
N SER A 34 16.21 -20.42 -7.17
CA SER A 34 14.82 -20.50 -7.58
C SER A 34 13.84 -20.33 -6.42
N SER A 35 14.26 -20.63 -5.16
CA SER A 35 13.42 -20.43 -3.97
C SER A 35 13.13 -18.95 -3.69
N PHE A 36 13.90 -18.01 -4.22
CA PHE A 36 13.62 -16.57 -4.15
C PHE A 36 12.59 -16.10 -5.19
N ALA A 37 12.25 -16.94 -6.18
CA ALA A 37 11.19 -16.60 -7.12
C ALA A 37 9.83 -16.59 -6.41
N PRO A 38 8.98 -15.58 -6.63
CA PRO A 38 7.67 -15.53 -5.99
C PRO A 38 6.82 -16.73 -6.41
N SER A 39 6.17 -17.35 -5.42
CA SER A 39 5.20 -18.44 -5.67
C SER A 39 4.00 -17.93 -6.47
N GLU A 40 3.24 -18.84 -7.12
CA GLU A 40 2.00 -18.47 -7.80
C GLU A 40 0.99 -17.78 -6.87
N ARG A 41 0.94 -18.19 -5.59
CA ARG A 41 0.12 -17.54 -4.57
C ARG A 41 0.58 -16.10 -4.29
N ALA A 42 1.90 -15.85 -4.23
CA ALA A 42 2.44 -14.52 -4.03
C ALA A 42 2.19 -13.61 -5.25
N ARG A 43 2.25 -14.19 -6.46
CA ARG A 43 1.91 -13.46 -7.70
C ARG A 43 0.43 -13.13 -7.75
N ALA A 44 -0.44 -14.08 -7.41
CA ALA A 44 -1.89 -13.88 -7.34
C ALA A 44 -2.28 -12.83 -6.29
N ALA A 45 -1.62 -12.81 -5.12
CA ALA A 45 -1.85 -11.81 -4.09
C ALA A 45 -1.46 -10.37 -4.54
N GLY A 46 -0.57 -10.25 -5.54
CA GLY A 46 -0.18 -8.97 -6.14
C GLY A 46 -1.07 -8.50 -7.29
N ALA A 47 -1.98 -9.34 -7.77
CA ALA A 47 -2.86 -9.04 -8.89
C ALA A 47 -3.86 -7.91 -8.58
N PRO A 48 -4.30 -7.14 -9.58
CA PRO A 48 -5.38 -6.17 -9.43
C PRO A 48 -6.68 -6.84 -8.97
N VAL A 49 -7.44 -6.13 -8.13
CA VAL A 49 -8.74 -6.60 -7.62
C VAL A 49 -9.84 -5.74 -8.20
N GLN A 50 -10.84 -6.37 -8.81
CA GLN A 50 -12.05 -5.70 -9.30
C GLN A 50 -13.13 -5.73 -8.23
N VAL A 51 -13.78 -4.59 -7.99
CA VAL A 51 -14.77 -4.41 -6.93
C VAL A 51 -15.99 -3.68 -7.49
N ASP A 52 -17.17 -4.26 -7.33
CA ASP A 52 -18.43 -3.55 -7.56
C ASP A 52 -18.72 -2.63 -6.36
N ILE A 53 -18.87 -1.35 -6.64
CA ILE A 53 -19.13 -0.30 -5.65
C ILE A 53 -20.55 0.28 -5.74
N GLY A 54 -21.38 -0.28 -6.62
CA GLY A 54 -22.75 0.21 -6.86
C GLY A 54 -23.63 0.16 -5.63
N ASP A 55 -23.51 -0.88 -4.83
CA ASP A 55 -24.33 -1.12 -3.64
C ASP A 55 -23.86 -0.39 -2.38
N ILE A 56 -22.69 0.26 -2.41
CA ILE A 56 -22.18 1.02 -1.24
C ILE A 56 -23.06 2.26 -1.07
N LYS A 57 -23.77 2.38 0.06
CA LYS A 57 -24.60 3.55 0.35
C LYS A 57 -23.75 4.74 0.82
N PRO A 58 -24.22 5.98 0.65
CA PRO A 58 -23.57 7.15 1.21
C PRO A 58 -23.36 7.00 2.74
N GLY A 59 -22.12 7.26 3.20
CA GLY A 59 -21.73 7.06 4.59
C GLY A 59 -21.25 5.65 4.93
N GLU A 60 -21.30 4.70 4.01
CA GLU A 60 -20.82 3.33 4.20
C GLU A 60 -19.39 3.13 3.72
N LYS A 61 -18.77 2.08 4.24
CA LYS A 61 -17.43 1.61 3.89
C LYS A 61 -17.46 0.14 3.51
N LEU A 62 -16.85 -0.18 2.37
CA LEU A 62 -16.50 -1.54 1.97
C LEU A 62 -15.00 -1.76 2.22
N THR A 63 -14.61 -2.93 2.73
CA THR A 63 -13.22 -3.33 2.88
C THR A 63 -12.93 -4.52 1.97
N VAL A 64 -11.88 -4.42 1.17
CA VAL A 64 -11.37 -5.49 0.31
C VAL A 64 -9.89 -5.72 0.61
N GLU A 65 -9.40 -6.89 0.29
CA GLU A 65 -7.99 -7.23 0.45
C GLU A 65 -7.24 -7.01 -0.86
N TRP A 66 -6.09 -6.33 -0.81
CA TRP A 66 -5.15 -6.21 -1.90
C TRP A 66 -3.71 -6.27 -1.36
N ARG A 67 -2.90 -7.18 -1.90
CA ARG A 67 -1.52 -7.44 -1.44
C ARG A 67 -1.40 -7.72 0.07
N GLY A 68 -2.38 -8.43 0.64
CA GLY A 68 -2.42 -8.71 2.08
C GLY A 68 -2.73 -7.50 2.96
N LYS A 69 -3.15 -6.36 2.37
CA LYS A 69 -3.52 -5.14 3.08
C LYS A 69 -5.02 -4.88 2.95
N PRO A 70 -5.70 -4.41 4.00
CA PRO A 70 -7.08 -3.95 3.89
C PRO A 70 -7.12 -2.64 3.08
N VAL A 71 -7.90 -2.61 2.02
CA VAL A 71 -8.20 -1.40 1.26
C VAL A 71 -9.64 -1.02 1.52
N TRP A 72 -9.85 0.22 1.94
CA TRP A 72 -11.16 0.78 2.23
C TRP A 72 -11.68 1.56 1.04
N ILE A 73 -12.94 1.35 0.73
CA ILE A 73 -13.72 2.13 -0.22
C ILE A 73 -14.83 2.78 0.58
N VAL A 74 -14.74 4.08 0.79
CA VAL A 74 -15.71 4.86 1.59
C VAL A 74 -16.54 5.72 0.66
N ARG A 75 -17.86 5.56 0.65
CA ARG A 75 -18.77 6.47 -0.04
C ARG A 75 -19.17 7.61 0.87
N ARG A 76 -18.60 8.79 0.63
CA ARG A 76 -18.79 10.00 1.45
C ARG A 76 -20.11 10.68 1.10
N THR A 77 -20.78 11.21 2.13
CA THR A 77 -21.99 12.04 1.94
C THR A 77 -21.61 13.48 1.56
N PRO A 78 -22.56 14.26 1.00
CA PRO A 78 -22.32 15.68 0.73
C PRO A 78 -21.93 16.48 1.98
N GLU A 79 -22.51 16.15 3.14
CA GLU A 79 -22.22 16.79 4.42
C GLU A 79 -20.78 16.49 4.87
N GLN A 80 -20.35 15.25 4.71
CA GLN A 80 -18.97 14.82 5.00
C GLN A 80 -17.97 15.55 4.10
N LEU A 81 -18.26 15.69 2.81
CA LEU A 81 -17.43 16.43 1.87
C LEU A 81 -17.34 17.92 2.23
N ALA A 82 -18.44 18.53 2.67
CA ALA A 82 -18.45 19.91 3.15
C ALA A 82 -17.67 20.07 4.46
N GLY A 83 -17.75 19.08 5.37
CA GLY A 83 -17.00 19.05 6.63
C GLY A 83 -15.49 19.02 6.42
N MET A 84 -15.00 18.25 5.46
CA MET A 84 -13.56 18.13 5.16
C MET A 84 -12.89 19.46 4.81
N LYS A 85 -13.62 20.41 4.22
CA LYS A 85 -13.10 21.76 3.90
C LYS A 85 -12.85 22.59 5.16
N LYS A 86 -13.62 22.39 6.22
CA LYS A 86 -13.53 23.18 7.47
C LYS A 86 -12.25 22.88 8.24
N ILE A 87 -11.74 21.66 8.15
CA ILE A 87 -10.62 21.14 8.94
C ILE A 87 -9.26 21.19 8.20
N GLU A 88 -9.20 21.77 7.01
CA GLU A 88 -7.98 21.75 6.19
C GLU A 88 -6.76 22.34 6.92
N LYS A 89 -6.98 23.37 7.74
CA LYS A 89 -5.92 24.03 8.54
C LYS A 89 -5.38 23.14 9.68
N GLU A 90 -6.13 22.13 10.09
CA GLU A 90 -5.78 21.18 11.16
C GLU A 90 -4.94 20.01 10.64
N LEU A 91 -4.82 19.86 9.32
CA LEU A 91 -4.12 18.74 8.69
C LEU A 91 -2.63 19.03 8.55
N ALA A 92 -1.80 17.98 8.71
CA ALA A 92 -0.36 18.05 8.63
C ALA A 92 0.16 18.10 7.19
N ASP A 93 -0.56 17.48 6.25
CA ASP A 93 -0.25 17.46 4.82
C ASP A 93 -1.54 17.45 3.98
N PRO A 94 -2.25 18.59 3.92
CA PRO A 94 -3.53 18.68 3.20
C PRO A 94 -3.39 18.46 1.70
N ALA A 95 -2.26 18.83 1.10
CA ALA A 95 -2.00 18.71 -0.34
C ALA A 95 -1.36 17.37 -0.75
N SER A 96 -1.05 16.48 0.21
CA SER A 96 -0.38 15.19 -0.03
C SER A 96 0.96 15.33 -0.77
N GLU A 97 1.80 16.25 -0.32
CA GLU A 97 3.10 16.55 -0.92
C GLU A 97 4.24 15.73 -0.31
N ARG A 98 4.02 15.07 0.83
CA ARG A 98 5.02 14.24 1.49
C ARG A 98 5.41 13.06 0.62
N LYS A 99 6.72 12.68 0.70
CA LYS A 99 7.33 11.72 -0.23
C LYS A 99 7.43 10.30 0.32
N GLN A 100 7.20 10.07 1.60
CA GLN A 100 7.31 8.73 2.21
C GLN A 100 6.18 7.82 1.72
N ILE A 101 4.95 8.34 1.70
CA ILE A 101 3.80 7.64 1.10
C ILE A 101 3.36 8.45 -0.12
N VAL A 102 3.76 7.99 -1.29
CA VAL A 102 3.47 8.69 -2.55
C VAL A 102 1.98 8.56 -2.88
N THR A 103 1.31 9.71 -3.00
CA THR A 103 -0.07 9.76 -3.47
C THR A 103 -0.08 9.84 -5.00
N PRO A 104 -0.85 9.01 -5.73
CA PRO A 104 -0.97 9.09 -7.17
C PRO A 104 -1.39 10.49 -7.64
N ALA A 105 -0.89 10.93 -8.81
CA ALA A 105 -1.11 12.30 -9.30
C ALA A 105 -2.59 12.66 -9.41
N TYR A 106 -3.44 11.74 -9.85
CA TYR A 106 -4.89 11.93 -9.96
C TYR A 106 -5.60 12.09 -8.62
N ALA A 107 -4.97 11.65 -7.52
CA ALA A 107 -5.49 11.76 -6.16
C ALA A 107 -4.84 12.90 -5.35
N LYS A 108 -3.94 13.70 -5.94
CA LYS A 108 -3.37 14.91 -5.30
C LYS A 108 -4.37 16.07 -5.38
N ASN A 109 -5.48 15.94 -4.68
CA ASN A 109 -6.52 16.96 -4.57
C ASN A 109 -7.11 16.94 -3.15
N ALA A 110 -7.99 17.87 -2.82
CA ALA A 110 -8.57 18.02 -1.48
C ALA A 110 -9.36 16.79 -1.00
N TYR A 111 -9.80 15.96 -1.92
CA TYR A 111 -10.57 14.75 -1.62
C TYR A 111 -9.73 13.47 -1.64
N ARG A 112 -8.48 13.56 -2.12
CA ARG A 112 -7.56 12.43 -2.35
C ARG A 112 -8.21 11.28 -3.10
N SER A 113 -8.92 11.60 -4.17
CA SER A 113 -9.70 10.64 -4.95
C SER A 113 -9.95 11.12 -6.37
N ILE A 114 -10.26 10.19 -7.28
CA ILE A 114 -10.70 10.47 -8.64
C ILE A 114 -12.12 11.04 -8.63
N LYS A 115 -13.05 10.36 -7.92
CA LYS A 115 -14.43 10.82 -7.70
C LYS A 115 -14.55 11.33 -6.25
N PRO A 116 -14.94 12.59 -6.00
CA PRO A 116 -15.01 13.15 -4.65
C PRO A 116 -15.86 12.34 -3.66
N GLU A 117 -16.90 11.68 -4.13
CA GLU A 117 -17.77 10.86 -3.29
C GLU A 117 -17.11 9.56 -2.79
N PHE A 118 -16.09 9.05 -3.49
CA PHE A 118 -15.41 7.81 -3.10
C PHE A 118 -13.97 8.08 -2.65
N PHE A 119 -13.62 7.58 -1.47
CA PHE A 119 -12.24 7.51 -1.03
C PHE A 119 -11.77 6.06 -1.10
N VAL A 120 -10.63 5.83 -1.73
CA VAL A 120 -9.96 4.54 -1.80
C VAL A 120 -8.62 4.66 -1.09
N GLY A 121 -8.46 3.96 0.02
CA GLY A 121 -7.24 4.07 0.83
C GLY A 121 -6.88 2.79 1.55
N VAL A 122 -5.60 2.58 1.79
CA VAL A 122 -5.13 1.44 2.59
C VAL A 122 -5.41 1.71 4.06
N GLY A 123 -6.14 0.80 4.71
CA GLY A 123 -6.56 0.89 6.10
C GLY A 123 -5.45 0.58 7.11
N ILE A 124 -4.26 1.12 6.89
CA ILE A 124 -3.08 0.91 7.73
C ILE A 124 -2.49 2.26 8.14
N CYS A 125 -2.41 2.49 9.45
CA CYS A 125 -1.82 3.70 10.02
C CYS A 125 -0.34 3.82 9.66
N SER A 126 0.06 4.98 9.16
CA SER A 126 1.45 5.28 8.79
C SER A 126 2.43 5.34 9.97
N HIS A 127 1.93 5.28 11.23
CA HIS A 127 2.80 5.26 12.42
C HIS A 127 3.49 3.89 12.57
N LEU A 128 2.77 2.85 12.95
CA LEU A 128 3.30 1.50 13.23
C LEU A 128 2.39 0.38 12.70
N GLY A 129 1.56 0.65 11.69
CA GLY A 129 0.84 -0.39 10.97
C GLY A 129 -0.48 -0.87 11.60
N CYS A 130 -1.00 -0.24 12.66
CA CYS A 130 -2.33 -0.57 13.19
C CYS A 130 -3.43 -0.20 12.18
N SER A 131 -4.57 -0.88 12.21
CA SER A 131 -5.75 -0.48 11.44
C SER A 131 -6.58 0.54 12.21
N PRO A 132 -6.75 1.79 11.74
CA PRO A 132 -7.60 2.77 12.38
C PRO A 132 -9.08 2.36 12.35
N GLY A 133 -9.81 2.69 13.41
CA GLY A 133 -11.26 2.46 13.49
C GLY A 133 -12.06 3.59 12.87
N ASP A 134 -13.25 3.27 12.39
CA ASP A 134 -14.20 4.22 11.78
C ASP A 134 -14.76 5.18 12.82
N LYS A 135 -14.79 6.45 12.49
CA LYS A 135 -15.36 7.55 13.26
C LYS A 135 -16.10 8.53 12.35
N PHE A 136 -17.08 8.03 11.60
CA PHE A 136 -17.74 8.77 10.52
C PHE A 136 -18.75 9.80 11.02
N THR A 137 -19.27 9.64 12.24
CA THR A 137 -20.20 10.59 12.84
C THR A 137 -19.47 11.87 13.26
N PRO A 138 -19.87 13.05 12.79
CA PRO A 138 -19.31 14.32 13.24
C PRO A 138 -19.72 14.66 14.70
N GLY A 139 -18.98 15.59 15.31
CA GLY A 139 -19.21 16.09 16.66
C GLY A 139 -18.35 15.45 17.73
N PRO A 140 -18.50 15.86 18.99
CA PRO A 140 -17.67 15.43 20.11
C PRO A 140 -17.71 13.94 20.34
N GLN A 141 -16.53 13.32 20.40
CA GLN A 141 -16.35 11.90 20.71
C GLN A 141 -15.09 11.73 21.56
N ALA A 142 -15.01 10.65 22.33
CA ALA A 142 -13.83 10.35 23.12
C ALA A 142 -12.55 10.28 22.26
N SER A 143 -11.51 10.98 22.69
CA SER A 143 -10.19 11.07 22.05
C SER A 143 -10.15 11.81 20.70
N LEU A 144 -11.22 12.51 20.33
CA LEU A 144 -11.32 13.33 19.12
C LEU A 144 -11.62 14.80 19.47
N PRO A 145 -11.32 15.76 18.56
CA PRO A 145 -11.71 17.16 18.75
C PRO A 145 -13.22 17.35 18.83
N ASP A 146 -13.67 18.38 19.52
CA ASP A 146 -15.11 18.70 19.63
C ASP A 146 -15.75 19.06 18.29
N ASP A 147 -14.98 19.63 17.38
CA ASP A 147 -15.37 19.97 16.01
C ASP A 147 -15.12 18.87 14.98
N TRP A 148 -14.98 17.62 15.42
CA TRP A 148 -14.75 16.47 14.57
C TRP A 148 -15.74 16.39 13.39
N GLN A 149 -15.23 16.23 12.15
CA GLN A 149 -16.04 16.21 10.93
C GLN A 149 -16.20 14.83 10.31
N GLY A 150 -15.78 13.77 11.01
CA GLY A 150 -15.72 12.40 10.49
C GLY A 150 -14.35 12.00 10.00
N GLY A 151 -14.04 10.71 10.07
CA GLY A 151 -12.75 10.15 9.66
C GLY A 151 -12.42 8.84 10.36
N PHE A 152 -11.14 8.68 10.70
CA PHE A 152 -10.61 7.45 11.31
C PHE A 152 -9.75 7.76 12.52
N LEU A 153 -9.83 6.92 13.55
CA LEU A 153 -9.02 7.00 14.77
C LEU A 153 -8.20 5.72 14.96
N CYS A 154 -6.89 5.84 14.99
CA CYS A 154 -6.00 4.76 15.35
C CYS A 154 -5.91 4.65 16.87
N ALA A 155 -6.56 3.65 17.46
CA ALA A 155 -6.61 3.46 18.91
C ALA A 155 -5.26 3.09 19.54
N CYS A 156 -4.29 2.63 18.74
CA CYS A 156 -2.97 2.25 19.28
C CYS A 156 -2.23 3.43 19.92
N HIS A 157 -2.21 4.59 19.25
CA HIS A 157 -1.47 5.77 19.74
C HIS A 157 -2.21 7.10 19.47
N GLY A 158 -3.49 7.07 19.16
CA GLY A 158 -4.33 8.26 19.03
C GLY A 158 -4.13 9.07 17.74
N SER A 159 -3.51 8.49 16.70
CA SER A 159 -3.44 9.16 15.40
C SER A 159 -4.83 9.24 14.77
N SER A 160 -5.24 10.44 14.34
CA SER A 160 -6.52 10.67 13.68
C SER A 160 -6.32 11.10 12.22
N PHE A 161 -7.24 10.65 11.38
CA PHE A 161 -7.26 10.92 9.94
C PHE A 161 -8.66 11.36 9.54
N ASP A 162 -8.75 12.28 8.59
CA ASP A 162 -10.04 12.69 8.04
C ASP A 162 -10.60 11.65 7.04
N LEU A 163 -11.75 11.95 6.43
CA LEU A 163 -12.41 11.08 5.45
C LEU A 163 -11.69 10.98 4.10
N ALA A 164 -10.61 11.73 3.88
CA ALA A 164 -9.66 11.55 2.78
C ALA A 164 -8.38 10.84 3.22
N GLY A 165 -8.33 10.31 4.45
CA GLY A 165 -7.14 9.68 5.00
C GLY A 165 -6.00 10.65 5.26
N ARG A 166 -6.26 11.97 5.39
CA ARG A 166 -5.25 12.97 5.71
C ARG A 166 -5.05 13.05 7.22
N VAL A 167 -3.79 13.01 7.65
CA VAL A 167 -3.43 13.00 9.07
C VAL A 167 -3.57 14.40 9.67
N TYR A 168 -4.14 14.48 10.87
CA TYR A 168 -4.19 15.71 11.67
C TYR A 168 -2.79 16.10 12.18
N LYS A 169 -2.57 17.38 12.43
CA LYS A 169 -1.35 17.89 13.07
C LYS A 169 -1.16 17.32 14.46
N ASN A 170 0.08 17.27 14.92
CA ASN A 170 0.46 16.84 16.27
C ASN A 170 -0.02 15.42 16.61
N LYS A 171 -0.05 14.52 15.63
CA LYS A 171 -0.35 13.09 15.79
C LYS A 171 0.89 12.25 15.56
N PRO A 172 0.97 11.05 16.17
CA PRO A 172 2.12 10.15 15.99
C PRO A 172 2.34 9.68 14.55
N ALA A 173 1.27 9.54 13.76
CA ALA A 173 1.37 9.17 12.35
C ALA A 173 2.07 10.29 11.55
N PRO A 174 3.18 9.98 10.85
CA PRO A 174 3.95 10.99 10.11
C PRO A 174 3.31 11.39 8.78
N ASP A 175 2.48 10.50 8.20
CA ASP A 175 1.95 10.67 6.85
C ASP A 175 0.44 10.37 6.77
N ASN A 176 -0.17 10.83 5.69
CA ASN A 176 -1.51 10.45 5.29
C ASN A 176 -1.61 8.93 5.03
N LEU A 177 -2.82 8.36 5.06
CA LEU A 177 -3.02 6.97 4.65
C LEU A 177 -2.64 6.78 3.17
N GLU A 178 -2.11 5.61 2.83
CA GLU A 178 -1.73 5.26 1.46
C GLU A 178 -2.97 5.24 0.54
N VAL A 179 -2.88 5.86 -0.63
CA VAL A 179 -3.85 5.69 -1.72
C VAL A 179 -3.24 4.69 -2.71
N PRO A 180 -3.80 3.47 -2.84
CA PRO A 180 -3.27 2.49 -3.78
C PRO A 180 -3.55 2.93 -5.23
N PRO A 181 -2.77 2.46 -6.22
CA PRO A 181 -3.14 2.62 -7.61
C PRO A 181 -4.54 2.07 -7.85
N HIS A 182 -5.40 2.87 -8.50
CA HIS A 182 -6.76 2.44 -8.81
C HIS A 182 -7.34 3.22 -9.99
N MET A 183 -8.29 2.61 -10.67
CA MET A 183 -9.05 3.23 -11.76
C MET A 183 -10.48 2.73 -11.79
N TYR A 184 -11.36 3.48 -12.44
CA TYR A 184 -12.75 3.08 -12.69
C TYR A 184 -12.86 2.53 -14.10
N LEU A 185 -13.39 1.30 -14.24
CA LEU A 185 -13.77 0.71 -15.53
C LEU A 185 -15.17 1.15 -15.96
N SER A 186 -16.05 1.40 -14.98
CA SER A 186 -17.37 1.97 -15.16
C SER A 186 -17.75 2.83 -13.96
N ASP A 187 -18.97 3.32 -13.89
CA ASP A 187 -19.45 4.08 -12.73
C ASP A 187 -19.52 3.24 -11.45
N THR A 188 -19.71 1.93 -11.56
CA THR A 188 -19.84 1.01 -10.43
C THR A 188 -18.70 0.01 -10.30
N LEU A 189 -17.80 -0.08 -11.29
CA LEU A 189 -16.70 -1.06 -11.26
C LEU A 189 -15.36 -0.37 -11.05
N LEU A 190 -14.75 -0.62 -9.88
CA LEU A 190 -13.44 -0.13 -9.46
C LEU A 190 -12.38 -1.23 -9.60
N VAL A 191 -11.18 -0.89 -10.10
CA VAL A 191 -9.99 -1.74 -10.09
C VAL A 191 -9.00 -1.14 -9.11
N ILE A 192 -8.46 -1.96 -8.21
CA ILE A 192 -7.43 -1.61 -7.23
C ILE A 192 -6.15 -2.38 -7.58
N GLY A 193 -5.02 -1.70 -7.57
CA GLY A 193 -3.72 -2.29 -7.88
C GLY A 193 -3.21 -1.96 -9.29
N GLU A 194 -4.02 -1.28 -10.09
CA GLU A 194 -3.69 -0.84 -11.44
C GLU A 194 -4.31 0.54 -11.70
N ASP A 195 -3.63 1.39 -12.45
CA ASP A 195 -4.13 2.68 -12.91
C ASP A 195 -3.77 2.91 -14.39
N LYS A 196 -4.29 3.99 -14.99
CA LYS A 196 -4.08 4.30 -16.41
C LYS A 196 -2.65 4.75 -16.74
N THR A 197 -1.80 4.93 -15.73
CA THR A 197 -0.41 5.41 -15.87
C THR A 197 0.62 4.30 -15.65
N ALA A 198 0.17 3.07 -15.39
CA ALA A 198 1.02 1.89 -15.21
C ALA A 198 1.37 1.21 -16.54
#